data_41e0fc82b517dd1ad17b15b218157c60
#
_entry.id   41e0fc82b517dd1ad17b15b218157c60
#
_cell.length_a   1.000
_cell.length_b   1.000
_cell.length_c   1.000
_cell.angle_alpha   90.00
_cell.angle_beta   90.00
_cell.angle_gamma   90.00
#
_symmetry.space_group_name_H-M   'P 1'
#
loop_
_entity.id
_entity.type
_entity.pdbx_description
1 polymer ?
#
loop_
_entity_poly.entity_id
_entity_poly.type
_entity_poly.pdbx_seq_one_letter_code
_entity_poly.pdbx_strand_id
1 'polypeptide(L)'
;MKRHIFITLILLMAVSMAGAQPKFASKARKSIASVNTYDAHGNLMRQGTAFFIDKSGTAIADYKTFKGAYKATVTDAAGKMHDVSYIMGADDAYSMVKFAANIKGVTPLTIASDAQTIGSAMHIIGKESTVSASVRDTSMIQGKYVYYGLTQKVDDTFMGAPVFNDKGNLVGIVHANIGEKSYVLDTRFSETLKIEAIPSSSASLALNNIHMPASLPNNQEEALVYLYFKSKSASNSEYLDIVNRFTATYPQCAEGYLRRATLYIDLASFDKADEDMN
;
A
#
# COMPACT_ATOMS: atom_id res chain seq x y z
N MET A 1 -10.68 53.81 -24.74
CA MET A 1 -9.44 53.31 -24.12
C MET A 1 -9.60 52.85 -22.67
N LYS A 2 -10.33 53.53 -21.78
CA LYS A 2 -10.45 53.13 -20.35
C LYS A 2 -11.18 51.80 -20.11
N ARG A 3 -12.06 51.35 -21.01
CA ARG A 3 -12.85 50.11 -20.85
C ARG A 3 -12.08 48.82 -21.14
N HIS A 4 -11.08 48.89 -22.03
CA HIS A 4 -10.22 47.76 -22.39
C HIS A 4 -9.12 47.50 -21.33
N ILE A 5 -8.64 48.54 -20.66
CA ILE A 5 -7.65 48.42 -19.57
C ILE A 5 -8.24 47.69 -18.38
N PHE A 6 -9.53 47.87 -18.05
CA PHE A 6 -10.20 47.19 -16.95
C PHE A 6 -10.39 45.69 -17.20
N ILE A 7 -10.71 45.32 -18.45
CA ILE A 7 -10.87 43.90 -18.84
C ILE A 7 -9.54 43.17 -18.79
N THR A 8 -8.45 43.83 -19.22
CA THR A 8 -7.09 43.24 -19.19
C THR A 8 -6.59 43.07 -17.76
N LEU A 9 -6.93 43.98 -16.84
CA LEU A 9 -6.55 43.89 -15.44
C LEU A 9 -7.31 42.76 -14.72
N ILE A 10 -8.59 42.54 -15.06
CA ILE A 10 -9.39 41.42 -14.49
C ILE A 10 -8.88 40.06 -15.04
N LEU A 11 -8.46 40.00 -16.30
CA LEU A 11 -7.87 38.78 -16.86
C LEU A 11 -6.50 38.44 -16.23
N LEU A 12 -5.70 39.44 -15.86
CA LEU A 12 -4.41 39.24 -15.17
C LEU A 12 -4.59 38.77 -13.73
N MET A 13 -5.68 39.13 -13.03
CA MET A 13 -5.98 38.65 -11.67
C MET A 13 -6.50 37.21 -11.64
N ALA A 14 -7.06 36.69 -12.73
CA ALA A 14 -7.54 35.31 -12.80
C ALA A 14 -6.42 34.27 -12.98
N VAL A 15 -5.20 34.68 -13.32
CA VAL A 15 -4.05 33.78 -13.57
C VAL A 15 -3.24 33.48 -12.30
N SER A 16 -3.49 34.15 -11.17
CA SER A 16 -2.61 34.05 -9.98
C SER A 16 -3.10 33.10 -8.87
N MET A 17 -4.09 32.24 -9.15
CA MET A 17 -4.52 31.19 -8.20
C MET A 17 -4.06 29.77 -8.54
N ALA A 18 -3.17 29.58 -9.49
CA ALA A 18 -2.39 28.36 -9.58
C ALA A 18 -1.35 28.41 -8.45
N GLY A 19 -1.70 27.95 -7.26
CA GLY A 19 -0.78 27.83 -6.13
C GLY A 19 0.48 27.12 -6.64
N ALA A 20 1.66 27.74 -6.42
CA ALA A 20 2.93 27.19 -6.89
C ALA A 20 3.05 25.74 -6.42
N GLN A 21 3.15 24.82 -7.38
CA GLN A 21 3.29 23.40 -7.10
C GLN A 21 4.50 23.17 -6.18
N PRO A 22 4.39 22.38 -5.10
CA PRO A 22 5.52 22.10 -4.22
C PRO A 22 6.72 21.59 -5.02
N LYS A 23 7.92 22.10 -4.75
CA LYS A 23 9.13 21.74 -5.50
C LYS A 23 9.41 20.23 -5.50
N PHE A 24 9.00 19.51 -4.48
CA PHE A 24 9.17 18.07 -4.36
C PHE A 24 8.12 17.25 -5.13
N ALA A 25 7.04 17.85 -5.60
CA ALA A 25 5.92 17.12 -6.23
C ALA A 25 6.36 16.29 -7.46
N SER A 26 7.22 16.84 -8.31
CA SER A 26 7.76 16.11 -9.47
C SER A 26 8.58 14.88 -9.06
N LYS A 27 9.35 14.96 -7.98
CA LYS A 27 10.10 13.83 -7.42
C LYS A 27 9.14 12.81 -6.80
N ALA A 28 8.15 13.25 -6.03
CA ALA A 28 7.17 12.39 -5.39
C ALA A 28 6.36 11.57 -6.41
N ARG A 29 5.97 12.16 -7.54
CA ARG A 29 5.25 11.45 -8.61
C ARG A 29 5.99 10.24 -9.17
N LYS A 30 7.33 10.22 -9.14
CA LYS A 30 8.11 9.03 -9.56
C LYS A 30 7.90 7.81 -8.68
N SER A 31 7.39 8.02 -7.47
CA SER A 31 7.09 6.97 -6.50
C SER A 31 5.60 6.59 -6.47
N ILE A 32 4.77 7.26 -7.26
CA ILE A 32 3.33 7.01 -7.35
C ILE A 32 3.05 6.11 -8.56
N ALA A 33 2.27 5.08 -8.35
CA ALA A 33 1.87 4.11 -9.38
C ALA A 33 0.33 4.01 -9.46
N SER A 34 -0.18 3.57 -10.61
CA SER A 34 -1.53 3.03 -10.68
C SER A 34 -1.52 1.59 -10.20
N VAL A 35 -2.55 1.18 -9.51
CA VAL A 35 -2.81 -0.23 -9.21
C VAL A 35 -4.09 -0.68 -9.90
N ASN A 36 -4.04 -1.84 -10.54
CA ASN A 36 -5.17 -2.53 -11.13
C ASN A 36 -5.35 -3.86 -10.42
N THR A 37 -6.58 -4.21 -10.06
CA THR A 37 -6.91 -5.49 -9.44
C THR A 37 -7.86 -6.28 -10.32
N TYR A 38 -7.76 -7.61 -10.23
CA TYR A 38 -8.45 -8.53 -11.12
C TYR A 38 -9.15 -9.64 -10.32
N ASP A 39 -10.30 -10.11 -10.85
CA ASP A 39 -11.02 -11.25 -10.30
C ASP A 39 -10.37 -12.61 -10.65
N ALA A 40 -10.98 -13.72 -10.23
CA ALA A 40 -10.51 -15.07 -10.51
C ALA A 40 -10.47 -15.42 -12.01
N HIS A 41 -11.19 -14.70 -12.86
CA HIS A 41 -11.24 -14.91 -14.30
C HIS A 41 -10.29 -13.96 -15.06
N GLY A 42 -9.57 -13.08 -14.34
CA GLY A 42 -8.67 -12.09 -14.93
C GLY A 42 -9.36 -10.82 -15.42
N ASN A 43 -10.64 -10.60 -15.10
CA ASN A 43 -11.33 -9.36 -15.44
C ASN A 43 -10.90 -8.24 -14.50
N LEU A 44 -10.74 -7.03 -15.04
CA LEU A 44 -10.43 -5.85 -14.24
C LEU A 44 -11.58 -5.56 -13.27
N MET A 45 -11.27 -5.50 -11.96
CA MET A 45 -12.24 -5.20 -10.91
C MET A 45 -12.20 -3.72 -10.53
N ARG A 46 -11.01 -3.23 -10.14
CA ARG A 46 -10.83 -1.86 -9.64
C ARG A 46 -9.49 -1.30 -10.06
N GLN A 47 -9.46 0.02 -10.09
CA GLN A 47 -8.24 0.80 -10.28
C GLN A 47 -8.07 1.75 -9.09
N GLY A 48 -6.82 2.03 -8.73
CA GLY A 48 -6.50 2.93 -7.63
C GLY A 48 -5.10 3.51 -7.74
N THR A 49 -4.70 4.20 -6.70
CA THR A 49 -3.36 4.75 -6.54
C THR A 49 -2.58 3.93 -5.52
N ALA A 50 -1.32 3.68 -5.82
CA ALA A 50 -0.35 3.12 -4.88
C ALA A 50 0.90 4.00 -4.85
N PHE A 51 1.68 3.90 -3.79
CA PHE A 51 2.96 4.60 -3.70
C PHE A 51 3.99 3.77 -2.94
N PHE A 52 5.23 3.82 -3.43
CA PHE A 52 6.33 3.02 -2.90
C PHE A 52 6.95 3.67 -1.67
N ILE A 53 7.19 2.87 -0.63
CA ILE A 53 7.77 3.30 0.66
C ILE A 53 9.14 2.69 0.94
N ASP A 54 9.60 1.74 0.13
CA ASP A 54 10.98 1.25 0.16
C ASP A 54 11.53 0.91 -1.23
N LYS A 55 12.83 0.63 -1.30
CA LYS A 55 13.52 0.34 -2.57
C LYS A 55 13.26 -1.06 -3.10
N SER A 56 12.72 -1.96 -2.29
CA SER A 56 12.42 -3.36 -2.66
C SER A 56 11.08 -3.51 -3.36
N GLY A 57 10.30 -2.41 -3.46
CA GLY A 57 9.00 -2.41 -4.11
C GLY A 57 7.83 -2.57 -3.13
N THR A 58 8.06 -2.36 -1.83
CA THR A 58 6.95 -2.28 -0.86
C THR A 58 6.14 -1.00 -1.11
N ALA A 59 4.84 -1.17 -1.24
CA ALA A 59 3.90 -0.09 -1.53
C ALA A 59 2.68 -0.12 -0.61
N ILE A 60 2.02 1.04 -0.53
CA ILE A 60 0.77 1.25 0.18
C ILE A 60 -0.31 1.67 -0.82
N ALA A 61 -1.54 1.20 -0.60
CA ALA A 61 -2.73 1.62 -1.33
C ALA A 61 -3.97 1.59 -0.42
N ASP A 62 -5.09 2.08 -0.95
CA ASP A 62 -6.40 1.90 -0.34
C ASP A 62 -6.82 0.42 -0.40
N TYR A 63 -7.18 -0.16 0.76
CA TYR A 63 -7.64 -1.54 0.89
C TYR A 63 -8.83 -1.88 -0.01
N LYS A 64 -9.76 -0.93 -0.19
CA LYS A 64 -10.95 -1.13 -1.04
C LYS A 64 -10.59 -1.54 -2.46
N THR A 65 -9.42 -1.08 -2.96
CA THR A 65 -8.94 -1.47 -4.27
C THR A 65 -8.61 -2.96 -4.35
N PHE A 66 -8.12 -3.56 -3.24
CA PHE A 66 -7.68 -4.96 -3.19
C PHE A 66 -8.76 -5.94 -2.71
N LYS A 67 -9.83 -5.46 -2.08
CA LYS A 67 -10.88 -6.33 -1.54
C LYS A 67 -11.52 -7.19 -2.63
N GLY A 68 -11.46 -8.51 -2.49
CA GLY A 68 -11.93 -9.51 -3.45
C GLY A 68 -10.97 -9.80 -4.60
N ALA A 69 -9.78 -9.22 -4.63
CA ALA A 69 -8.82 -9.38 -5.71
C ALA A 69 -8.10 -10.73 -5.66
N TYR A 70 -7.94 -11.35 -6.82
CA TYR A 70 -7.15 -12.57 -7.04
C TYR A 70 -5.77 -12.27 -7.65
N LYS A 71 -5.64 -11.15 -8.33
CA LYS A 71 -4.40 -10.65 -8.92
C LYS A 71 -4.39 -9.13 -8.85
N ALA A 72 -3.18 -8.56 -8.78
CA ALA A 72 -2.98 -7.12 -8.95
C ALA A 72 -1.72 -6.84 -9.76
N THR A 73 -1.74 -5.70 -10.46
CA THR A 73 -0.56 -5.13 -11.12
C THR A 73 -0.41 -3.67 -10.72
N VAL A 74 0.82 -3.17 -10.74
CA VAL A 74 1.11 -1.74 -10.63
C VAL A 74 1.73 -1.23 -11.91
N THR A 75 1.32 -0.05 -12.36
CA THR A 75 1.97 0.66 -13.47
C THR A 75 2.73 1.83 -12.89
N ASP A 76 4.05 1.81 -13.03
CA ASP A 76 4.95 2.82 -12.49
C ASP A 76 4.87 4.16 -13.24
N ALA A 77 5.60 5.16 -12.77
CA ALA A 77 5.63 6.49 -13.37
C ALA A 77 6.20 6.52 -14.80
N ALA A 78 6.93 5.49 -15.22
CA ALA A 78 7.43 5.33 -16.58
C ALA A 78 6.44 4.60 -17.50
N GLY A 79 5.27 4.20 -16.98
CA GLY A 79 4.25 3.46 -17.73
C GLY A 79 4.51 1.95 -17.81
N LYS A 80 5.51 1.42 -17.11
CA LYS A 80 5.81 0.00 -17.10
C LYS A 80 4.96 -0.74 -16.06
N MET A 81 4.38 -1.85 -16.46
CA MET A 81 3.55 -2.71 -15.60
C MET A 81 4.41 -3.77 -14.89
N HIS A 82 4.10 -4.00 -13.62
CA HIS A 82 4.73 -4.96 -12.73
C HIS A 82 3.67 -5.73 -11.95
N ASP A 83 3.88 -7.03 -11.73
CA ASP A 83 2.97 -7.82 -10.90
C ASP A 83 3.13 -7.49 -9.41
N VAL A 84 2.03 -7.54 -8.68
CA VAL A 84 2.05 -7.58 -7.22
C VAL A 84 2.33 -9.01 -6.78
N SER A 85 3.41 -9.22 -6.03
CA SER A 85 3.87 -10.56 -5.65
C SER A 85 3.07 -11.12 -4.47
N TYR A 86 2.85 -10.33 -3.43
CA TYR A 86 2.11 -10.74 -2.22
C TYR A 86 1.65 -9.55 -1.39
N ILE A 87 0.63 -9.80 -0.58
CA ILE A 87 0.12 -8.87 0.42
C ILE A 87 0.94 -9.01 1.70
N MET A 88 1.37 -7.89 2.27
CA MET A 88 2.20 -7.82 3.49
C MET A 88 1.39 -7.46 4.74
N GLY A 89 0.14 -7.05 4.56
CA GLY A 89 -0.79 -6.72 5.64
C GLY A 89 -1.92 -5.84 5.11
N ALA A 90 -3.07 -5.90 5.77
CA ALA A 90 -4.24 -5.12 5.38
C ALA A 90 -5.09 -4.77 6.61
N ASP A 91 -5.83 -3.67 6.51
CA ASP A 91 -6.83 -3.27 7.50
C ASP A 91 -8.04 -2.67 6.79
N ASP A 92 -9.24 -3.25 7.01
CA ASP A 92 -10.50 -2.80 6.37
C ASP A 92 -11.07 -1.55 7.07
N ALA A 93 -10.91 -1.44 8.40
CA ALA A 93 -11.47 -0.33 9.17
C ALA A 93 -10.78 1.00 8.81
N TYR A 94 -9.46 0.94 8.64
CA TYR A 94 -8.66 2.11 8.24
C TYR A 94 -8.34 2.13 6.74
N SER A 95 -8.88 1.17 5.98
CA SER A 95 -8.77 1.09 4.52
C SER A 95 -7.34 1.24 4.00
N MET A 96 -6.40 0.49 4.57
CA MET A 96 -5.00 0.48 4.14
C MET A 96 -4.53 -0.93 3.83
N VAL A 97 -3.82 -1.11 2.72
CA VAL A 97 -3.13 -2.34 2.36
C VAL A 97 -1.66 -2.05 2.08
N LYS A 98 -0.79 -2.91 2.58
CA LYS A 98 0.64 -2.94 2.29
C LYS A 98 0.96 -4.19 1.48
N PHE A 99 1.70 -4.04 0.39
CA PHE A 99 2.01 -5.14 -0.53
C PHE A 99 3.41 -4.99 -1.14
N ALA A 100 3.92 -6.07 -1.70
CA ALA A 100 5.17 -6.07 -2.47
C ALA A 100 4.87 -6.21 -3.96
N ALA A 101 5.43 -5.30 -4.77
CA ALA A 101 5.43 -5.38 -6.22
C ALA A 101 6.78 -5.92 -6.73
N ASN A 102 6.76 -6.67 -7.82
CA ASN A 102 7.97 -7.21 -8.45
C ASN A 102 8.68 -6.11 -9.27
N ILE A 103 9.18 -5.11 -8.57
CA ILE A 103 9.89 -3.96 -9.13
C ILE A 103 11.15 -3.69 -8.33
N LYS A 104 12.22 -3.27 -9.00
CA LYS A 104 13.50 -2.90 -8.37
C LYS A 104 13.88 -1.47 -8.74
N GLY A 105 14.62 -0.82 -7.86
CA GLY A 105 15.21 0.50 -8.14
C GLY A 105 14.22 1.66 -8.09
N VAL A 106 13.05 1.47 -7.46
CA VAL A 106 12.11 2.58 -7.21
C VAL A 106 12.72 3.61 -6.26
N THR A 107 12.35 4.87 -6.43
CA THR A 107 12.67 5.92 -5.46
C THR A 107 11.57 5.91 -4.39
N PRO A 108 11.83 5.49 -3.13
CA PRO A 108 10.78 5.44 -2.13
C PRO A 108 10.41 6.82 -1.61
N LEU A 109 9.17 6.97 -1.15
CA LEU A 109 8.74 8.10 -0.35
C LEU A 109 9.29 7.97 1.08
N THR A 110 9.71 9.07 1.67
CA THR A 110 10.14 9.11 3.07
C THR A 110 8.95 9.41 3.94
N ILE A 111 8.59 8.50 4.84
CA ILE A 111 7.50 8.70 5.81
C ILE A 111 7.94 9.74 6.85
N ALA A 112 7.04 10.66 7.19
CA ALA A 112 7.27 11.64 8.25
C ALA A 112 7.43 10.95 9.60
N SER A 113 8.43 11.34 10.40
CA SER A 113 8.66 10.80 11.75
C SER A 113 7.55 11.22 12.73
N ASP A 114 7.04 12.44 12.55
CA ASP A 114 6.15 13.08 13.51
C ASP A 114 4.78 13.38 12.92
N ALA A 115 3.77 13.38 13.81
CA ALA A 115 2.44 13.84 13.47
C ALA A 115 2.44 15.33 13.13
N GLN A 116 1.53 15.71 12.24
CA GLN A 116 1.32 17.13 11.91
C GLN A 116 0.31 17.74 12.89
N THR A 117 0.47 19.02 13.19
CA THR A 117 -0.42 19.79 14.08
C THR A 117 -1.52 20.51 13.29
N ILE A 118 -2.56 20.95 13.98
CA ILE A 118 -3.58 21.82 13.39
C ILE A 118 -2.93 23.07 12.78
N GLY A 119 -3.35 23.43 11.57
CA GLY A 119 -2.79 24.53 10.77
C GLY A 119 -1.61 24.13 9.87
N SER A 120 -1.00 22.94 10.07
CA SER A 120 0.08 22.47 9.18
C SER A 120 -0.42 22.31 7.75
N ALA A 121 0.40 22.74 6.79
CA ALA A 121 0.11 22.55 5.37
C ALA A 121 0.20 21.07 4.97
N MET A 122 -0.71 20.65 4.11
CA MET A 122 -0.81 19.32 3.54
C MET A 122 -0.89 19.41 2.02
N HIS A 123 -0.04 18.66 1.33
CA HIS A 123 0.00 18.61 -0.13
C HIS A 123 -0.39 17.22 -0.60
N ILE A 124 -1.56 17.11 -1.23
CA ILE A 124 -2.06 15.89 -1.83
C ILE A 124 -1.52 15.81 -3.25
N ILE A 125 -0.72 14.81 -3.55
CA ILE A 125 -0.08 14.66 -4.86
C ILE A 125 -0.71 13.48 -5.59
N GLY A 126 -1.51 13.81 -6.61
CA GLY A 126 -1.99 12.84 -7.59
C GLY A 126 -0.99 12.66 -8.73
N LYS A 127 -1.33 11.81 -9.69
CA LYS A 127 -0.49 11.56 -10.87
C LYS A 127 -0.24 12.83 -11.69
N GLU A 128 -1.27 13.62 -11.94
CA GLU A 128 -1.22 14.77 -12.84
C GLU A 128 -1.36 16.09 -12.09
N SER A 129 -2.09 16.09 -10.99
CA SER A 129 -2.45 17.31 -10.26
C SER A 129 -1.97 17.27 -8.80
N THR A 130 -1.98 18.42 -8.16
CA THR A 130 -1.65 18.60 -6.75
C THR A 130 -2.68 19.53 -6.12
N VAL A 131 -3.17 19.17 -4.94
CA VAL A 131 -4.04 20.01 -4.13
C VAL A 131 -3.34 20.29 -2.81
N SER A 132 -3.45 21.53 -2.33
CA SER A 132 -2.94 21.93 -1.01
C SER A 132 -4.10 22.28 -0.10
N ALA A 133 -4.03 21.81 1.13
CA ALA A 133 -4.99 22.05 2.21
C ALA A 133 -4.19 22.25 3.51
N SER A 134 -4.89 22.50 4.62
CA SER A 134 -4.27 22.48 5.94
C SER A 134 -5.01 21.52 6.87
N VAL A 135 -4.31 21.06 7.90
CA VAL A 135 -4.94 20.29 8.99
C VAL A 135 -5.91 21.19 9.73
N ARG A 136 -7.20 20.83 9.75
CA ARG A 136 -8.24 21.54 10.49
C ARG A 136 -8.45 20.96 11.87
N ASP A 137 -8.54 19.64 11.95
CA ASP A 137 -8.74 18.89 13.18
C ASP A 137 -8.00 17.55 13.13
N THR A 138 -7.83 16.92 14.30
CA THR A 138 -7.14 15.64 14.43
C THR A 138 -7.89 14.75 15.40
N SER A 139 -7.88 13.44 15.15
CA SER A 139 -8.28 12.42 16.13
C SER A 139 -7.23 11.33 16.20
N MET A 140 -7.12 10.67 17.35
CA MET A 140 -6.14 9.60 17.57
C MET A 140 -6.70 8.25 17.15
N ILE A 141 -5.84 7.43 16.53
CA ILE A 141 -6.09 6.06 16.18
C ILE A 141 -5.16 5.18 17.03
N GLN A 142 -5.72 4.23 17.77
CA GLN A 142 -4.98 3.32 18.64
C GLN A 142 -4.01 4.04 19.61
N GLY A 143 -4.31 5.28 20.00
CA GLY A 143 -3.49 6.08 20.89
C GLY A 143 -2.13 6.54 20.33
N LYS A 144 -1.80 6.22 19.07
CA LYS A 144 -0.49 6.47 18.47
C LYS A 144 -0.53 7.20 17.13
N TYR A 145 -1.47 6.83 16.26
CA TYR A 145 -1.57 7.36 14.91
C TYR A 145 -2.64 8.45 14.84
N VAL A 146 -2.60 9.24 13.78
CA VAL A 146 -3.48 10.40 13.63
C VAL A 146 -4.38 10.25 12.41
N TYR A 147 -5.64 10.61 12.60
CA TYR A 147 -6.59 10.83 11.52
C TYR A 147 -6.81 12.33 11.37
N TYR A 148 -6.40 12.88 10.25
CA TYR A 148 -6.39 14.32 9.98
C TYR A 148 -7.64 14.71 9.20
N GLY A 149 -8.41 15.68 9.71
CA GLY A 149 -9.43 16.39 8.95
C GLY A 149 -8.82 17.57 8.19
N LEU A 150 -9.10 17.70 6.90
CA LEU A 150 -8.59 18.80 6.09
C LEU A 150 -9.53 20.00 6.10
N THR A 151 -9.00 21.18 5.82
CA THR A 151 -9.76 22.46 5.74
C THR A 151 -10.72 22.49 4.55
N GLN A 152 -10.53 21.63 3.55
CA GLN A 152 -11.39 21.55 2.39
C GLN A 152 -11.58 20.11 1.93
N LYS A 153 -12.65 19.87 1.17
CA LYS A 153 -12.87 18.63 0.46
C LYS A 153 -11.97 18.59 -0.78
N VAL A 154 -11.32 17.44 -1.00
CA VAL A 154 -10.60 17.14 -2.24
C VAL A 154 -11.48 16.29 -3.14
N ASP A 155 -11.23 16.36 -4.44
CA ASP A 155 -11.94 15.56 -5.44
C ASP A 155 -11.76 14.06 -5.19
N ASP A 156 -12.76 13.25 -5.50
CA ASP A 156 -12.74 11.80 -5.29
C ASP A 156 -11.62 11.09 -6.09
N THR A 157 -11.12 11.72 -7.15
CA THR A 157 -9.95 11.24 -7.91
C THR A 157 -8.66 11.19 -7.10
N PHE A 158 -8.62 11.88 -5.95
CA PHE A 158 -7.50 11.82 -5.01
C PHE A 158 -7.65 10.73 -3.94
N MET A 159 -8.72 9.92 -3.96
CA MET A 159 -8.82 8.81 -3.00
C MET A 159 -7.63 7.86 -3.14
N GLY A 160 -7.01 7.52 -2.01
CA GLY A 160 -5.79 6.71 -1.98
C GLY A 160 -4.51 7.46 -2.38
N ALA A 161 -4.57 8.76 -2.69
CA ALA A 161 -3.38 9.54 -3.03
C ALA A 161 -2.53 9.84 -1.78
N PRO A 162 -1.18 9.88 -1.93
CA PRO A 162 -0.28 10.24 -0.86
C PRO A 162 -0.35 11.73 -0.50
N VAL A 163 -0.21 12.02 0.78
CA VAL A 163 -0.26 13.37 1.37
C VAL A 163 1.07 13.70 2.02
N PHE A 164 1.59 14.88 1.75
CA PHE A 164 2.92 15.32 2.17
C PHE A 164 2.84 16.60 3.02
N ASN A 165 3.83 16.78 3.89
CA ASN A 165 4.08 18.07 4.55
C ASN A 165 4.94 18.99 3.66
N ASP A 166 5.20 20.22 4.11
CA ASP A 166 6.02 21.21 3.40
C ASP A 166 7.47 20.75 3.13
N LYS A 167 7.97 19.78 3.92
CA LYS A 167 9.31 19.20 3.74
C LYS A 167 9.35 18.12 2.67
N GLY A 168 8.19 17.72 2.10
CA GLY A 168 8.06 16.64 1.14
C GLY A 168 8.12 15.24 1.76
N ASN A 169 7.92 15.12 3.07
CA ASN A 169 7.77 13.83 3.72
C ASN A 169 6.31 13.36 3.66
N LEU A 170 6.13 12.08 3.42
CA LEU A 170 4.84 11.42 3.37
C LEU A 170 4.21 11.39 4.77
N VAL A 171 3.06 12.02 4.92
CA VAL A 171 2.30 12.12 6.17
C VAL A 171 1.17 11.10 6.21
N GLY A 172 0.47 10.92 5.09
CA GLY A 172 -0.72 10.10 5.08
C GLY A 172 -1.21 9.72 3.70
N ILE A 173 -2.35 9.06 3.69
CA ILE A 173 -3.13 8.67 2.51
C ILE A 173 -4.53 9.29 2.60
N VAL A 174 -5.05 9.84 1.51
CA VAL A 174 -6.45 10.31 1.46
C VAL A 174 -7.37 9.11 1.62
N HIS A 175 -8.15 9.11 2.72
CA HIS A 175 -8.92 7.94 3.14
C HIS A 175 -10.41 8.07 2.83
N ALA A 176 -11.01 9.23 3.09
CA ALA A 176 -12.46 9.40 2.94
C ALA A 176 -12.84 10.86 2.69
N ASN A 177 -13.94 11.03 1.98
CA ASN A 177 -14.72 12.27 1.93
C ASN A 177 -16.00 12.06 2.76
N ILE A 178 -16.24 12.90 3.76
CA ILE A 178 -17.44 12.86 4.61
C ILE A 178 -18.05 14.27 4.64
N GLY A 179 -19.22 14.43 4.02
CA GLY A 179 -19.80 15.75 3.77
C GLY A 179 -18.86 16.62 2.94
N GLU A 180 -18.60 17.84 3.41
CA GLU A 180 -17.70 18.81 2.76
C GLU A 180 -16.24 18.71 3.24
N LYS A 181 -15.83 17.55 3.73
CA LYS A 181 -14.54 17.36 4.37
C LYS A 181 -13.81 16.14 3.81
N SER A 182 -12.50 16.27 3.66
CA SER A 182 -11.63 15.12 3.39
C SER A 182 -10.82 14.76 4.63
N TYR A 183 -10.54 13.48 4.73
CA TYR A 183 -9.80 12.90 5.83
C TYR A 183 -8.60 12.13 5.31
N VAL A 184 -7.49 12.23 6.06
CA VAL A 184 -6.21 11.62 5.75
C VAL A 184 -5.81 10.70 6.90
N LEU A 185 -5.49 9.47 6.57
CA LEU A 185 -4.97 8.49 7.52
C LEU A 185 -3.44 8.59 7.58
N ASP A 186 -2.90 8.64 8.77
CA ASP A 186 -1.46 8.65 9.04
C ASP A 186 -0.76 7.43 8.42
N THR A 187 0.20 7.66 7.54
CA THR A 187 0.93 6.58 6.85
C THR A 187 1.78 5.73 7.81
N ARG A 188 2.17 6.25 8.97
CA ARG A 188 2.87 5.47 10.00
C ARG A 188 2.05 4.28 10.49
N PHE A 189 0.71 4.33 10.35
CA PHE A 189 -0.16 3.18 10.60
C PHE A 189 0.25 1.93 9.81
N SER A 190 0.89 2.08 8.65
CA SER A 190 1.39 0.97 7.83
C SER A 190 2.40 0.06 8.55
N GLU A 191 3.01 0.50 9.66
CA GLU A 191 3.91 -0.34 10.46
C GLU A 191 3.17 -1.45 11.21
N THR A 192 1.87 -1.27 11.48
CA THR A 192 1.01 -2.28 12.10
C THR A 192 0.59 -3.37 11.12
N LEU A 193 0.64 -3.07 9.82
CA LEU A 193 0.24 -3.99 8.77
C LEU A 193 1.31 -5.06 8.58
N LYS A 194 1.01 -6.26 9.07
CA LYS A 194 1.87 -7.45 8.99
C LYS A 194 1.03 -8.72 8.87
N ILE A 195 1.65 -9.80 8.43
CA ILE A 195 1.05 -11.13 8.49
C ILE A 195 1.25 -11.68 9.90
N GLU A 196 0.18 -12.07 10.55
CA GLU A 196 0.20 -12.72 11.86
C GLU A 196 0.31 -14.24 11.69
N ALA A 197 1.10 -14.87 12.54
CA ALA A 197 1.25 -16.33 12.54
C ALA A 197 -0.08 -17.01 12.90
N ILE A 198 -0.81 -16.44 13.84
CA ILE A 198 -2.14 -16.87 14.27
C ILE A 198 -3.12 -15.73 13.97
N PRO A 199 -4.06 -15.92 13.06
CA PRO A 199 -5.06 -14.89 12.75
C PRO A 199 -5.95 -14.60 13.96
N SER A 200 -5.75 -13.49 14.64
CA SER A 200 -6.49 -13.14 15.86
C SER A 200 -7.10 -11.74 15.83
N SER A 201 -6.75 -10.92 14.86
CA SER A 201 -7.12 -9.50 14.78
C SER A 201 -8.10 -9.19 13.65
N SER A 202 -8.67 -7.98 13.67
CA SER A 202 -9.44 -7.42 12.54
C SER A 202 -8.62 -7.32 11.25
N ALA A 203 -7.30 -7.10 11.38
CA ALA A 203 -6.36 -7.10 10.25
C ALA A 203 -6.31 -8.46 9.56
N SER A 204 -6.34 -9.56 10.32
CA SER A 204 -6.42 -10.92 9.76
C SER A 204 -7.72 -11.16 8.99
N LEU A 205 -8.84 -10.58 9.45
CA LEU A 205 -10.12 -10.66 8.73
C LEU A 205 -10.08 -9.88 7.41
N ALA A 206 -9.39 -8.74 7.37
CA ALA A 206 -9.19 -7.98 6.15
C ALA A 206 -8.41 -8.79 5.10
N LEU A 207 -7.38 -9.54 5.53
CA LEU A 207 -6.60 -10.40 4.64
C LEU A 207 -7.42 -11.54 4.03
N ASN A 208 -8.37 -12.12 4.77
CA ASN A 208 -9.26 -13.18 4.24
C ASN A 208 -10.14 -12.72 3.07
N ASN A 209 -10.35 -11.42 2.93
CA ASN A 209 -11.08 -10.83 1.80
C ASN A 209 -10.18 -10.46 0.62
N ILE A 210 -8.88 -10.80 0.65
CA ILE A 210 -7.97 -10.62 -0.48
C ILE A 210 -7.45 -12.02 -0.86
N HIS A 211 -7.78 -12.48 -2.08
CA HIS A 211 -7.46 -13.84 -2.54
C HIS A 211 -6.07 -13.92 -3.21
N MET A 212 -5.18 -13.00 -2.85
CA MET A 212 -3.79 -12.98 -3.32
C MET A 212 -2.86 -13.63 -2.29
N PRO A 213 -1.70 -14.14 -2.70
CA PRO A 213 -0.71 -14.68 -1.78
C PRO A 213 -0.33 -13.65 -0.71
N ALA A 214 -0.23 -14.08 0.54
CA ALA A 214 0.26 -13.26 1.64
C ALA A 214 1.77 -13.49 1.85
N SER A 215 2.50 -12.48 2.36
CA SER A 215 3.90 -12.65 2.75
C SER A 215 4.02 -13.63 3.94
N LEU A 216 5.25 -13.99 4.28
CA LEU A 216 5.52 -14.64 5.56
C LEU A 216 5.45 -13.61 6.71
N PRO A 217 5.20 -14.05 7.96
CA PRO A 217 5.52 -13.27 9.14
C PRO A 217 6.98 -12.81 9.17
N ASN A 218 7.25 -11.73 9.92
CA ASN A 218 8.53 -11.03 9.84
C ASN A 218 9.73 -11.74 10.49
N ASN A 219 9.50 -12.78 11.29
CA ASN A 219 10.56 -13.56 11.93
C ASN A 219 10.35 -15.06 11.72
N GLN A 220 11.44 -15.84 11.86
CA GLN A 220 11.45 -17.27 11.60
C GLN A 220 10.49 -18.07 12.48
N GLU A 221 10.40 -17.73 13.77
CA GLU A 221 9.55 -18.47 14.71
C GLU A 221 8.08 -18.30 14.38
N GLU A 222 7.63 -17.05 14.17
CA GLU A 222 6.26 -16.76 13.71
C GLU A 222 5.98 -17.38 12.34
N ALA A 223 6.95 -17.38 11.44
CA ALA A 223 6.79 -18.00 10.12
C ALA A 223 6.65 -19.53 10.20
N LEU A 224 7.34 -20.21 11.13
CA LEU A 224 7.15 -21.64 11.39
C LEU A 224 5.76 -21.94 11.92
N VAL A 225 5.25 -21.11 12.85
CA VAL A 225 3.88 -21.23 13.37
C VAL A 225 2.87 -21.02 12.23
N TYR A 226 3.10 -20.03 11.38
CA TYR A 226 2.27 -19.78 10.20
C TYR A 226 2.26 -20.98 9.24
N LEU A 227 3.41 -21.61 8.96
CA LEU A 227 3.48 -22.83 8.17
C LEU A 227 2.64 -23.96 8.76
N TYR A 228 2.67 -24.14 10.09
CA TYR A 228 1.85 -25.15 10.76
C TYR A 228 0.36 -24.92 10.51
N PHE A 229 -0.14 -23.70 10.70
CA PHE A 229 -1.56 -23.41 10.45
C PHE A 229 -1.92 -23.54 8.97
N LYS A 230 -1.07 -23.07 8.07
CA LYS A 230 -1.29 -23.16 6.62
C LYS A 230 -1.28 -24.62 6.12
N SER A 231 -0.49 -25.51 6.71
CA SER A 231 -0.53 -26.94 6.36
C SER A 231 -1.88 -27.62 6.64
N LYS A 232 -2.76 -27.00 7.46
CA LYS A 232 -4.08 -27.53 7.80
C LYS A 232 -5.21 -26.93 6.98
N SER A 233 -4.98 -25.79 6.33
CA SER A 233 -6.04 -24.99 5.70
C SER A 233 -5.79 -24.67 4.24
N ALA A 234 -4.55 -24.64 3.77
CA ALA A 234 -4.19 -24.34 2.39
C ALA A 234 -4.30 -25.58 1.48
N SER A 235 -4.51 -25.38 0.18
CA SER A 235 -4.31 -26.43 -0.80
C SER A 235 -2.82 -26.81 -0.89
N ASN A 236 -2.52 -28.01 -1.41
CA ASN A 236 -1.13 -28.44 -1.58
C ASN A 236 -0.30 -27.47 -2.45
N SER A 237 -0.89 -26.90 -3.50
CA SER A 237 -0.24 -25.91 -4.35
C SER A 237 0.07 -24.62 -3.60
N GLU A 238 -0.90 -24.08 -2.85
CA GLU A 238 -0.71 -22.88 -2.03
C GLU A 238 0.32 -23.11 -0.92
N TYR A 239 0.24 -24.27 -0.25
CA TYR A 239 1.19 -24.60 0.81
C TYR A 239 2.61 -24.78 0.27
N LEU A 240 2.78 -25.40 -0.90
CA LEU A 240 4.09 -25.52 -1.55
C LEU A 240 4.70 -24.15 -1.86
N ASP A 241 3.92 -23.19 -2.35
CA ASP A 241 4.39 -21.81 -2.58
C ASP A 241 4.83 -21.13 -1.29
N ILE A 242 4.09 -21.34 -0.20
CA ILE A 242 4.43 -20.78 1.12
C ILE A 242 5.73 -21.39 1.64
N VAL A 243 5.90 -22.71 1.57
CA VAL A 243 7.10 -23.40 2.05
C VAL A 243 8.32 -23.07 1.18
N ASN A 244 8.16 -22.93 -0.13
CA ASN A 244 9.23 -22.48 -1.03
C ASN A 244 9.72 -21.08 -0.66
N ARG A 245 8.80 -20.15 -0.35
CA ARG A 245 9.19 -18.82 0.14
C ARG A 245 9.87 -18.88 1.51
N PHE A 246 9.42 -19.77 2.38
CA PHE A 246 10.03 -19.95 3.67
C PHE A 246 11.47 -20.46 3.55
N THR A 247 11.73 -21.52 2.79
CA THR A 247 13.09 -22.07 2.58
C THR A 247 14.01 -21.06 1.88
N ALA A 248 13.48 -20.23 0.97
CA ALA A 248 14.24 -19.15 0.33
C ALA A 248 14.58 -18.01 1.30
N THR A 249 13.70 -17.72 2.28
CA THR A 249 13.91 -16.66 3.27
C THR A 249 14.79 -17.12 4.42
N TYR A 250 14.65 -18.37 4.85
CA TYR A 250 15.36 -18.99 5.97
C TYR A 250 16.11 -20.25 5.54
N PRO A 251 17.15 -20.13 4.69
CA PRO A 251 17.82 -21.29 4.07
C PRO A 251 18.58 -22.18 5.07
N GLN A 252 18.79 -21.73 6.31
CA GLN A 252 19.42 -22.51 7.37
C GLN A 252 18.42 -23.23 8.29
N CYS A 253 17.11 -23.07 8.04
CA CYS A 253 16.08 -23.67 8.84
C CYS A 253 15.68 -25.05 8.32
N ALA A 254 16.22 -26.12 8.91
CA ALA A 254 15.96 -27.51 8.51
C ALA A 254 14.46 -27.86 8.53
N GLU A 255 13.68 -27.31 9.47
CA GLU A 255 12.23 -27.56 9.57
C GLU A 255 11.48 -27.15 8.29
N GLY A 256 11.92 -26.09 7.58
CA GLY A 256 11.34 -25.69 6.31
C GLY A 256 11.49 -26.76 5.22
N TYR A 257 12.68 -27.32 5.09
CA TYR A 257 12.97 -28.40 4.15
C TYR A 257 12.23 -29.69 4.53
N LEU A 258 12.19 -30.05 5.81
CA LEU A 258 11.44 -31.20 6.29
C LEU A 258 9.96 -31.10 5.92
N ARG A 259 9.33 -29.93 6.09
CA ARG A 259 7.92 -29.70 5.71
C ARG A 259 7.74 -29.80 4.20
N ARG A 260 8.67 -29.28 3.41
CA ARG A 260 8.61 -29.38 1.94
C ARG A 260 8.80 -30.80 1.46
N ALA A 261 9.76 -31.53 2.01
CA ALA A 261 9.97 -32.95 1.71
C ALA A 261 8.73 -33.79 2.04
N THR A 262 8.10 -33.56 3.22
CA THR A 262 6.85 -34.22 3.59
C THR A 262 5.76 -33.95 2.54
N LEU A 263 5.58 -32.73 2.12
CA LEU A 263 4.61 -32.40 1.07
C LEU A 263 4.95 -33.04 -0.28
N TYR A 264 6.24 -33.12 -0.67
CA TYR A 264 6.65 -33.82 -1.88
C TYR A 264 6.38 -35.32 -1.82
N ILE A 265 6.51 -35.97 -0.65
CA ILE A 265 6.13 -37.37 -0.44
C ILE A 265 4.60 -37.53 -0.66
N ASP A 266 3.79 -36.65 -0.07
CA ASP A 266 2.32 -36.68 -0.24
C ASP A 266 1.90 -36.49 -1.72
N LEU A 267 2.71 -35.78 -2.50
CA LEU A 267 2.53 -35.54 -3.92
C LEU A 267 3.23 -36.60 -4.81
N ALA A 268 3.77 -37.67 -4.23
CA ALA A 268 4.55 -38.72 -4.91
C ALA A 268 5.75 -38.19 -5.72
N SER A 269 6.33 -37.08 -5.30
CA SER A 269 7.50 -36.42 -5.91
C SER A 269 8.78 -36.79 -5.14
N PHE A 270 9.12 -38.07 -5.09
CA PHE A 270 10.16 -38.63 -4.21
C PHE A 270 11.55 -38.05 -4.45
N ASP A 271 11.95 -37.83 -5.71
CA ASP A 271 13.26 -37.23 -6.04
C ASP A 271 13.42 -35.84 -5.40
N LYS A 272 12.36 -35.00 -5.40
CA LYS A 272 12.40 -33.68 -4.77
C LYS A 272 12.42 -33.76 -3.25
N ALA A 273 11.77 -34.80 -2.69
CA ALA A 273 11.82 -35.03 -1.25
C ALA A 273 13.23 -35.40 -0.80
N ASP A 274 13.92 -36.25 -1.57
CA ASP A 274 15.32 -36.64 -1.31
C ASP A 274 16.29 -35.46 -1.39
N GLU A 275 16.06 -34.54 -2.37
CA GLU A 275 16.86 -33.30 -2.49
C GLU A 275 16.76 -32.42 -1.23
N ASP A 276 15.59 -32.35 -0.60
CA ASP A 276 15.37 -31.55 0.59
C ASP A 276 15.89 -32.20 1.88
N MET A 277 16.09 -33.52 1.86
CA MET A 277 16.56 -34.31 3.03
C MET A 277 18.08 -34.49 3.07
N ASN A 278 18.82 -34.17 1.99
CA ASN A 278 20.27 -34.24 1.88
C ASN A 278 20.92 -32.85 2.04
#